data_48e2922f42370d6053c91bd0e913ae4b
#
_entry.id   48e2922f42370d6053c91bd0e913ae4b
#
_cell.length_a   1.000
_cell.length_b   1.000
_cell.length_c   1.000
_cell.angle_alpha   90.00
_cell.angle_beta   90.00
_cell.angle_gamma   90.00
#
_symmetry.space_group_name_H-M   'P 1'
#
loop_
_entity.id
_entity.type
_entity.pdbx_description
1 polymer ?
#
loop_
_entity_poly.entity_id
_entity_poly.type
_entity_poly.pdbx_seq_one_letter_code
_entity_poly.pdbx_strand_id
1 'polypeptide(L)'
;ATAYKPGLERITAFCRHIGNPQRNFFTIHVAGTNGKGSVSHIIASVLQQAGYRTGLFTSPHLQDFRERIRVDGEMIPKQKVVNFVDKHHDKMVELELSFFEMTAALAFDYFAQSDVEVAVIETGLGGRLDATNIIVPVVSVITNIGLEHTALLGDTLQKIAAEKAGIIKKSIPVVIGEGDVRYNEVFEQVAAANKSKVIY
;
A
#
# COMPACT_ATOMS: atom_id res chain seq x y z
N ALA A 1 -7.52 -17.53 13.29
CA ALA A 1 -7.82 -16.70 12.13
C ALA A 1 -6.60 -16.69 11.21
N THR A 2 -6.77 -17.02 9.94
CA THR A 2 -5.69 -16.95 8.94
C THR A 2 -5.23 -15.49 8.81
N ALA A 3 -3.94 -15.25 9.00
CA ALA A 3 -3.36 -13.90 9.01
C ALA A 3 -3.45 -13.20 7.63
N TYR A 4 -3.51 -13.95 6.54
CA TYR A 4 -3.61 -13.47 5.17
C TYR A 4 -4.91 -13.95 4.50
N LYS A 5 -5.67 -12.99 4.02
CA LYS A 5 -6.93 -13.22 3.27
C LYS A 5 -6.80 -12.52 1.92
N PRO A 6 -6.46 -13.23 0.83
CA PRO A 6 -6.35 -12.62 -0.49
C PRO A 6 -7.71 -12.11 -0.99
N GLY A 7 -7.70 -11.04 -1.80
CA GLY A 7 -8.89 -10.43 -2.38
C GLY A 7 -9.10 -8.99 -1.92
N LEU A 8 -9.76 -8.21 -2.76
CA LEU A 8 -9.99 -6.78 -2.53
C LEU A 8 -11.43 -6.45 -2.16
N GLU A 9 -12.31 -7.45 -2.17
CA GLU A 9 -13.76 -7.27 -2.02
C GLU A 9 -14.10 -6.73 -0.63
N ARG A 10 -13.52 -7.33 0.43
CA ARG A 10 -13.79 -6.97 1.83
C ARG A 10 -13.33 -5.55 2.14
N ILE A 11 -12.06 -5.24 1.83
CA ILE A 11 -11.52 -3.89 2.07
C ILE A 11 -12.26 -2.85 1.23
N THR A 12 -12.63 -3.17 -0.01
CA THR A 12 -13.41 -2.28 -0.87
C THR A 12 -14.80 -2.02 -0.30
N ALA A 13 -15.50 -3.06 0.19
CA ALA A 13 -16.80 -2.94 0.83
C ALA A 13 -16.73 -2.10 2.11
N PHE A 14 -15.68 -2.32 2.91
CA PHE A 14 -15.47 -1.56 4.13
C PHE A 14 -15.12 -0.09 3.85
N CYS A 15 -14.20 0.19 2.93
CA CYS A 15 -13.89 1.56 2.54
C CYS A 15 -15.11 2.29 1.98
N ARG A 16 -15.98 1.61 1.24
CA ARG A 16 -17.26 2.20 0.79
C ARG A 16 -18.16 2.55 1.97
N HIS A 17 -18.24 1.69 2.99
CA HIS A 17 -19.02 1.94 4.21
C HIS A 17 -18.54 3.19 4.97
N ILE A 18 -17.22 3.43 5.00
CA ILE A 18 -16.64 4.61 5.66
C ILE A 18 -16.47 5.82 4.73
N GLY A 19 -17.08 5.82 3.54
CA GLY A 19 -17.10 6.96 2.62
C GLY A 19 -15.94 7.03 1.60
N ASN A 20 -15.23 5.93 1.35
CA ASN A 20 -14.07 5.84 0.43
C ASN A 20 -12.96 6.85 0.73
N PRO A 21 -12.45 6.92 1.95
CA PRO A 21 -11.47 7.94 2.36
C PRO A 21 -10.17 7.89 1.54
N GLN A 22 -9.80 6.72 0.98
CA GLN A 22 -8.62 6.54 0.12
C GLN A 22 -8.65 7.36 -1.19
N ARG A 23 -9.76 8.05 -1.48
CA ARG A 23 -9.92 8.90 -2.67
C ARG A 23 -9.72 10.39 -2.39
N ASN A 24 -9.52 10.77 -1.13
CA ASN A 24 -9.49 12.18 -0.70
C ASN A 24 -8.09 12.80 -0.75
N PHE A 25 -7.07 12.04 -1.11
CA PHE A 25 -5.69 12.50 -1.19
C PHE A 25 -4.95 11.78 -2.31
N PHE A 26 -3.85 12.36 -2.79
CA PHE A 26 -2.97 11.69 -3.75
C PHE A 26 -2.19 10.58 -3.06
N THR A 27 -1.84 9.53 -3.82
CA THR A 27 -1.07 8.41 -3.26
C THR A 27 0.13 8.07 -4.12
N ILE A 28 1.22 7.60 -3.46
CA ILE A 28 2.35 6.92 -4.06
C ILE A 28 2.32 5.49 -3.54
N HIS A 29 2.29 4.50 -4.43
CA HIS A 29 2.15 3.10 -4.03
C HIS A 29 3.48 2.37 -4.16
N VAL A 30 3.97 1.77 -3.08
CA VAL A 30 5.30 1.15 -3.02
C VAL A 30 5.18 -0.34 -2.76
N ALA A 31 5.66 -1.16 -3.72
CA ALA A 31 5.82 -2.61 -3.58
C ALA A 31 7.30 -3.00 -3.71
N GLY A 32 7.60 -4.28 -3.46
CA GLY A 32 8.94 -4.84 -3.60
C GLY A 32 9.20 -5.95 -2.59
N THR A 33 10.32 -6.66 -2.73
CA THR A 33 10.75 -7.66 -1.75
C THR A 33 11.44 -6.95 -0.59
N ASN A 34 12.53 -6.26 -0.84
CA ASN A 34 13.30 -5.52 0.15
C ASN A 34 13.22 -4.01 -0.09
N GLY A 35 13.47 -3.22 0.94
CA GLY A 35 13.62 -1.77 0.83
C GLY A 35 12.31 -0.98 0.70
N LYS A 36 11.13 -1.61 0.70
CA LYS A 36 9.83 -0.91 0.64
C LYS A 36 9.72 0.19 1.70
N GLY A 37 9.90 -0.18 2.97
CA GLY A 37 9.83 0.77 4.09
C GLY A 37 10.85 1.89 3.99
N SER A 38 12.11 1.58 3.63
CA SER A 38 13.16 2.60 3.45
C SER A 38 12.80 3.60 2.34
N VAL A 39 12.38 3.09 1.18
CA VAL A 39 11.94 3.93 0.05
C VAL A 39 10.72 4.76 0.44
N SER A 40 9.74 4.15 1.12
CA SER A 40 8.54 4.87 1.58
C SER A 40 8.88 6.02 2.54
N HIS A 41 9.79 5.80 3.50
CA HIS A 41 10.23 6.85 4.42
C HIS A 41 11.01 7.96 3.71
N ILE A 42 11.89 7.62 2.77
CA ILE A 42 12.64 8.61 1.99
C ILE A 42 11.69 9.48 1.17
N ILE A 43 10.75 8.86 0.45
CA ILE A 43 9.75 9.61 -0.35
C ILE A 43 8.91 10.52 0.56
N ALA A 44 8.41 9.99 1.69
CA ALA A 44 7.64 10.79 2.63
C ALA A 44 8.44 11.97 3.19
N SER A 45 9.72 11.77 3.54
CA SER A 45 10.60 12.83 4.00
C SER A 45 10.80 13.93 2.94
N VAL A 46 11.00 13.55 1.67
CA VAL A 46 11.16 14.50 0.57
C VAL A 46 9.87 15.33 0.39
N LEU A 47 8.70 14.69 0.44
CA LEU A 47 7.41 15.38 0.31
C LEU A 47 7.17 16.36 1.46
N GLN A 48 7.49 15.96 2.70
CA GLN A 48 7.42 16.84 3.87
C GLN A 48 8.34 18.06 3.73
N GLN A 49 9.58 17.86 3.29
CA GLN A 49 10.52 18.95 3.05
C GLN A 49 10.07 19.87 1.90
N ALA A 50 9.31 19.35 0.96
CA ALA A 50 8.67 20.15 -0.10
C ALA A 50 7.41 20.91 0.37
N GLY A 51 7.00 20.74 1.63
CA GLY A 51 5.88 21.45 2.24
C GLY A 51 4.53 20.77 2.11
N TYR A 52 4.45 19.52 1.59
CA TYR A 52 3.19 18.78 1.52
C TYR A 52 2.84 18.16 2.88
N ARG A 53 1.57 18.23 3.23
CA ARG A 53 1.02 17.45 4.35
C ARG A 53 0.99 15.97 3.97
N THR A 54 1.90 15.21 4.57
CA THR A 54 2.27 13.89 4.07
C THR A 54 1.83 12.76 5.00
N GLY A 55 1.04 11.82 4.46
CA GLY A 55 0.74 10.53 5.09
C GLY A 55 1.80 9.48 4.77
N LEU A 56 2.05 8.58 5.71
CA LEU A 56 2.92 7.43 5.51
C LEU A 56 2.29 6.18 6.13
N PHE A 57 2.08 5.16 5.31
CA PHE A 57 1.64 3.83 5.73
C PHE A 57 2.73 2.80 5.45
N THR A 58 3.22 2.13 6.50
CA THR A 58 4.29 1.12 6.41
C THR A 58 3.98 -0.12 7.25
N SER A 59 4.65 -1.25 6.95
CA SER A 59 4.54 -2.50 7.70
C SER A 59 5.79 -3.39 7.55
N PRO A 60 6.11 -4.22 8.56
CA PRO A 60 5.50 -4.26 9.90
C PRO A 60 5.98 -3.11 10.80
N HIS A 61 5.40 -2.97 11.98
CA HIS A 61 5.94 -2.12 13.05
C HIS A 61 7.05 -2.86 13.83
N LEU A 62 7.89 -2.11 14.52
CA LEU A 62 8.98 -2.66 15.35
C LEU A 62 8.57 -2.80 16.82
N GLN A 63 7.97 -1.78 17.40
CA GLN A 63 7.60 -1.72 18.82
C GLN A 63 6.14 -1.33 19.05
N ASP A 64 5.66 -0.31 18.34
CA ASP A 64 4.32 0.24 18.53
C ASP A 64 3.51 0.12 17.24
N PHE A 65 2.31 -0.42 17.32
CA PHE A 65 1.37 -0.53 16.20
C PHE A 65 1.23 0.80 15.41
N ARG A 66 1.24 1.93 16.11
CA ARG A 66 1.05 3.26 15.54
C ARG A 66 2.17 3.71 14.59
N GLU A 67 3.32 3.04 14.63
CA GLU A 67 4.42 3.27 13.68
C GLU A 67 3.97 3.08 12.23
N ARG A 68 2.95 2.23 12.01
CA ARG A 68 2.41 1.93 10.68
C ARG A 68 1.71 3.11 10.03
N ILE A 69 1.26 4.09 10.81
CA ILE A 69 0.41 5.18 10.34
C ILE A 69 0.95 6.50 10.88
N ARG A 70 1.49 7.33 10.01
CA ARG A 70 2.09 8.61 10.36
C ARG A 70 1.55 9.72 9.48
N VAL A 71 1.41 10.92 10.05
CA VAL A 71 1.19 12.17 9.32
C VAL A 71 2.29 13.13 9.73
N ASP A 72 3.02 13.68 8.77
CA ASP A 72 4.17 14.56 8.95
C ASP A 72 5.20 14.01 9.96
N GLY A 73 5.45 12.69 9.90
CA GLY A 73 6.37 11.98 10.78
C GLY A 73 5.77 11.54 12.12
N GLU A 74 4.67 12.14 12.56
CA GLU A 74 4.02 11.84 13.84
C GLU A 74 3.09 10.63 13.75
N MET A 75 3.20 9.72 14.71
CA MET A 75 2.37 8.52 14.78
C MET A 75 0.91 8.89 15.06
N ILE A 76 -0.03 8.13 14.48
CA ILE A 76 -1.45 8.24 14.80
C ILE A 76 -1.69 8.21 16.32
N PRO A 77 -2.50 9.15 16.89
CA PRO A 77 -2.83 9.13 18.31
C PRO A 77 -3.58 7.84 18.73
N LYS A 78 -3.26 7.28 19.90
CA LYS A 78 -3.94 6.08 20.43
C LYS A 78 -5.46 6.21 20.42
N GLN A 79 -5.97 7.38 20.79
CA GLN A 79 -7.42 7.63 20.86
C GLN A 79 -8.08 7.53 19.48
N LYS A 80 -7.38 7.92 18.38
CA LYS A 80 -7.90 7.78 17.01
C LYS A 80 -8.04 6.31 16.63
N VAL A 81 -7.10 5.46 17.04
CA VAL A 81 -7.17 4.01 16.82
C VAL A 81 -8.36 3.41 17.55
N VAL A 82 -8.51 3.73 18.85
CA VAL A 82 -9.63 3.23 19.68
C VAL A 82 -10.97 3.69 19.09
N ASN A 83 -11.13 4.97 18.84
CA ASN A 83 -12.39 5.52 18.30
C ASN A 83 -12.79 4.89 16.96
N PHE A 84 -11.80 4.63 16.08
CA PHE A 84 -12.08 4.00 14.79
C PHE A 84 -12.56 2.55 14.97
N VAL A 85 -11.88 1.78 15.83
CA VAL A 85 -12.27 0.40 16.12
C VAL A 85 -13.65 0.35 16.76
N ASP A 86 -13.89 1.14 17.80
CA ASP A 86 -15.18 1.17 18.51
C ASP A 86 -16.33 1.55 17.56
N LYS A 87 -16.12 2.54 16.73
CA LYS A 87 -17.13 3.03 15.78
C LYS A 87 -17.49 2.03 14.70
N HIS A 88 -16.53 1.22 14.25
CA HIS A 88 -16.68 0.38 13.08
C HIS A 88 -16.58 -1.12 13.37
N HIS A 89 -16.50 -1.52 14.65
CA HIS A 89 -16.32 -2.90 15.10
C HIS A 89 -17.28 -3.88 14.41
N ASP A 90 -18.56 -3.61 14.49
CA ASP A 90 -19.59 -4.53 13.97
C ASP A 90 -19.45 -4.78 12.47
N LYS A 91 -19.10 -3.71 11.72
CA LYS A 91 -18.89 -3.83 10.27
C LYS A 91 -17.59 -4.56 9.93
N MET A 92 -16.55 -4.39 10.73
CA MET A 92 -15.31 -5.17 10.60
C MET A 92 -15.54 -6.66 10.82
N VAL A 93 -16.36 -7.01 11.83
CA VAL A 93 -16.74 -8.40 12.13
C VAL A 93 -17.62 -8.96 11.04
N GLU A 94 -18.67 -8.25 10.62
CA GLU A 94 -19.58 -8.65 9.53
C GLU A 94 -18.83 -8.99 8.24
N LEU A 95 -17.84 -8.17 7.87
CA LEU A 95 -17.03 -8.35 6.67
C LEU A 95 -15.84 -9.30 6.89
N GLU A 96 -15.66 -9.80 8.10
CA GLU A 96 -14.53 -10.66 8.47
C GLU A 96 -13.16 -10.08 8.06
N LEU A 97 -12.95 -8.78 8.28
CA LEU A 97 -11.70 -8.13 7.88
C LEU A 97 -10.49 -8.77 8.57
N SER A 98 -9.41 -8.95 7.82
CA SER A 98 -8.11 -9.30 8.38
C SER A 98 -7.52 -8.10 9.13
N PHE A 99 -6.56 -8.36 10.01
CA PHE A 99 -5.83 -7.30 10.71
C PHE A 99 -5.22 -6.26 9.75
N PHE A 100 -4.66 -6.72 8.63
CA PHE A 100 -4.04 -5.82 7.65
C PHE A 100 -5.09 -4.96 6.92
N GLU A 101 -6.25 -5.53 6.54
CA GLU A 101 -7.35 -4.77 5.94
C GLU A 101 -7.89 -3.71 6.90
N MET A 102 -8.07 -4.04 8.18
CA MET A 102 -8.48 -3.07 9.21
C MET A 102 -7.46 -1.94 9.37
N THR A 103 -6.15 -2.29 9.35
CA THR A 103 -5.08 -1.31 9.51
C THR A 103 -4.97 -0.38 8.30
N ALA A 104 -5.10 -0.90 7.09
CA ALA A 104 -5.09 -0.09 5.86
C ALA A 104 -6.29 0.87 5.81
N ALA A 105 -7.48 0.39 6.17
CA ALA A 105 -8.68 1.23 6.22
C ALA A 105 -8.57 2.34 7.29
N LEU A 106 -8.04 2.03 8.47
CA LEU A 106 -7.74 3.02 9.50
C LEU A 106 -6.76 4.10 9.00
N ALA A 107 -5.72 3.69 8.28
CA ALA A 107 -4.76 4.64 7.71
C ALA A 107 -5.44 5.58 6.71
N PHE A 108 -6.25 5.05 5.80
CA PHE A 108 -6.98 5.86 4.83
C PHE A 108 -7.95 6.84 5.48
N ASP A 109 -8.71 6.39 6.49
CA ASP A 109 -9.63 7.23 7.24
C ASP A 109 -8.90 8.34 8.01
N TYR A 110 -7.79 8.00 8.68
CA TYR A 110 -6.98 8.95 9.42
C TYR A 110 -6.32 9.99 8.51
N PHE A 111 -5.80 9.58 7.36
CA PHE A 111 -5.21 10.52 6.39
C PHE A 111 -6.24 11.50 5.84
N ALA A 112 -7.43 11.02 5.50
CA ALA A 112 -8.53 11.88 5.05
C ALA A 112 -8.98 12.87 6.13
N GLN A 113 -9.11 12.43 7.40
CA GLN A 113 -9.47 13.29 8.53
C GLN A 113 -8.37 14.30 8.92
N SER A 114 -7.13 14.02 8.51
CA SER A 114 -5.97 14.86 8.80
C SER A 114 -5.61 15.80 7.65
N ASP A 115 -6.46 15.92 6.64
CA ASP A 115 -6.23 16.76 5.45
C ASP A 115 -4.87 16.48 4.77
N VAL A 116 -4.49 15.20 4.71
CA VAL A 116 -3.27 14.77 4.00
C VAL A 116 -3.42 15.10 2.51
N GLU A 117 -2.40 15.72 1.93
CA GLU A 117 -2.37 16.04 0.50
C GLU A 117 -1.85 14.86 -0.33
N VAL A 118 -0.80 14.20 0.17
CA VAL A 118 -0.20 13.03 -0.48
C VAL A 118 0.20 11.98 0.56
N ALA A 119 -0.13 10.72 0.31
CA ALA A 119 0.24 9.61 1.17
C ALA A 119 1.14 8.60 0.44
N VAL A 120 2.22 8.19 1.08
CA VAL A 120 3.06 7.08 0.64
C VAL A 120 2.53 5.80 1.28
N ILE A 121 2.12 4.86 0.46
CA ILE A 121 1.44 3.63 0.87
C ILE A 121 2.31 2.43 0.50
N GLU A 122 2.84 1.75 1.50
CA GLU A 122 3.58 0.49 1.34
C GLU A 122 2.62 -0.69 1.26
N THR A 123 2.83 -1.62 0.32
CA THR A 123 2.13 -2.92 0.30
C THR A 123 2.57 -3.80 1.45
N GLY A 124 1.65 -4.56 2.03
CA GLY A 124 1.99 -5.55 3.05
C GLY A 124 2.63 -6.80 2.45
N LEU A 125 2.01 -7.36 1.40
CA LEU A 125 2.44 -8.59 0.75
C LEU A 125 2.09 -8.61 -0.74
N GLY A 126 3.08 -8.88 -1.57
CA GLY A 126 2.86 -8.97 -3.03
C GLY A 126 2.53 -7.60 -3.63
N GLY A 127 1.33 -7.44 -4.13
CA GLY A 127 0.81 -6.19 -4.72
C GLY A 127 -0.61 -6.38 -5.24
N ARG A 128 -0.82 -7.26 -6.19
CA ARG A 128 -2.10 -7.46 -6.91
C ARG A 128 -3.31 -7.64 -5.99
N LEU A 129 -3.19 -8.47 -4.96
CA LEU A 129 -4.25 -8.77 -3.99
C LEU A 129 -3.99 -8.18 -2.60
N ASP A 130 -3.03 -7.25 -2.50
CA ASP A 130 -2.77 -6.53 -1.25
C ASP A 130 -3.91 -5.56 -0.94
N ALA A 131 -4.31 -5.47 0.33
CA ALA A 131 -5.43 -4.62 0.74
C ALA A 131 -5.22 -3.13 0.39
N THR A 132 -3.97 -2.69 0.23
CA THR A 132 -3.67 -1.32 -0.21
C THR A 132 -3.98 -1.08 -1.69
N ASN A 133 -4.12 -2.14 -2.50
CA ASN A 133 -4.25 -2.03 -3.95
C ASN A 133 -5.63 -1.54 -4.45
N ILE A 134 -6.47 -1.04 -3.55
CA ILE A 134 -7.73 -0.33 -3.87
C ILE A 134 -7.52 1.16 -4.19
N ILE A 135 -6.30 1.67 -4.05
CA ILE A 135 -5.94 3.05 -4.40
C ILE A 135 -5.63 3.20 -5.89
N VAL A 136 -5.69 4.45 -6.37
CA VAL A 136 -5.20 4.85 -7.70
C VAL A 136 -4.08 5.87 -7.47
N PRO A 137 -2.81 5.44 -7.49
CA PRO A 137 -1.69 6.31 -7.18
C PRO A 137 -1.37 7.28 -8.32
N VAL A 138 -0.60 8.34 -8.04
CA VAL A 138 -0.01 9.21 -9.07
C VAL A 138 1.28 8.59 -9.65
N VAL A 139 1.93 7.70 -8.90
CA VAL A 139 3.07 6.89 -9.33
C VAL A 139 3.12 5.60 -8.52
N SER A 140 3.46 4.49 -9.19
CA SER A 140 3.78 3.21 -8.53
C SER A 140 5.29 3.04 -8.47
N VAL A 141 5.79 2.43 -7.39
CA VAL A 141 7.22 2.13 -7.22
C VAL A 141 7.38 0.65 -6.88
N ILE A 142 8.26 -0.05 -7.57
CA ILE A 142 8.64 -1.43 -7.25
C ILE A 142 10.13 -1.43 -6.95
N THR A 143 10.51 -1.68 -5.70
CA THR A 143 11.89 -1.51 -5.24
C THR A 143 12.84 -2.54 -5.82
N ASN A 144 12.54 -3.82 -5.60
CA ASN A 144 13.25 -4.96 -6.19
C ASN A 144 12.42 -6.25 -6.12
N ILE A 145 12.93 -7.30 -6.74
CA ILE A 145 12.33 -8.64 -6.74
C ILE A 145 13.34 -9.65 -6.19
N GLY A 146 12.90 -10.42 -5.19
CA GLY A 146 13.61 -11.54 -4.62
C GLY A 146 12.66 -12.66 -4.26
N LEU A 147 13.18 -13.85 -4.02
CA LEU A 147 12.38 -14.99 -3.54
C LEU A 147 11.94 -14.74 -2.10
N GLU A 148 10.65 -14.54 -1.92
CA GLU A 148 10.02 -14.35 -0.61
C GLU A 148 8.60 -14.92 -0.64
N HIS A 149 8.08 -15.34 0.50
CA HIS A 149 6.71 -15.82 0.62
C HIS A 149 6.27 -16.75 -0.51
N THR A 150 7.16 -17.66 -0.94
CA THR A 150 6.98 -18.48 -2.15
C THR A 150 5.71 -19.33 -2.13
N ALA A 151 5.23 -19.71 -0.95
CA ALA A 151 3.95 -20.42 -0.79
C ALA A 151 2.71 -19.57 -1.18
N LEU A 152 2.84 -18.24 -1.22
CA LEU A 152 1.74 -17.31 -1.50
C LEU A 152 1.93 -16.56 -2.82
N LEU A 153 3.16 -16.16 -3.14
CA LEU A 153 3.46 -15.31 -4.30
C LEU A 153 3.99 -16.10 -5.51
N GLY A 154 4.29 -17.40 -5.30
CA GLY A 154 4.89 -18.26 -6.32
C GLY A 154 6.38 -18.48 -6.11
N ASP A 155 6.90 -19.51 -6.77
CA ASP A 155 8.23 -20.11 -6.57
C ASP A 155 9.28 -19.60 -7.54
N THR A 156 8.96 -18.60 -8.36
CA THR A 156 9.89 -17.99 -9.33
C THR A 156 9.87 -16.47 -9.23
N LEU A 157 11.00 -15.84 -9.62
CA LEU A 157 11.10 -14.37 -9.65
C LEU A 157 10.04 -13.75 -10.56
N GLN A 158 9.69 -14.39 -11.68
CA GLN A 158 8.67 -13.91 -12.61
C GLN A 158 7.28 -13.92 -11.99
N LYS A 159 6.90 -14.97 -11.24
CA LYS A 159 5.62 -15.03 -10.53
C LYS A 159 5.53 -13.93 -9.46
N ILE A 160 6.59 -13.74 -8.68
CA ILE A 160 6.66 -12.71 -7.66
C ILE A 160 6.62 -11.31 -8.31
N ALA A 161 7.33 -11.12 -9.41
CA ALA A 161 7.27 -9.88 -10.19
C ALA A 161 5.85 -9.59 -10.69
N ALA A 162 5.12 -10.59 -11.18
CA ALA A 162 3.75 -10.45 -11.65
C ALA A 162 2.78 -10.05 -10.51
N GLU A 163 2.94 -10.62 -9.32
CA GLU A 163 2.15 -10.21 -8.15
C GLU A 163 2.43 -8.75 -7.76
N LYS A 164 3.70 -8.32 -7.77
CA LYS A 164 4.07 -6.94 -7.45
C LYS A 164 3.65 -5.97 -8.57
N ALA A 165 3.76 -6.38 -9.83
CA ALA A 165 3.29 -5.60 -10.99
C ALA A 165 1.78 -5.30 -10.94
N GLY A 166 1.00 -6.01 -10.13
CA GLY A 166 -0.42 -5.74 -9.90
C GLY A 166 -0.73 -4.36 -9.33
N ILE A 167 0.27 -3.60 -8.84
CA ILE A 167 0.09 -2.21 -8.43
C ILE A 167 0.20 -1.21 -9.61
N ILE A 168 0.61 -1.65 -10.80
CA ILE A 168 0.68 -0.82 -12.00
C ILE A 168 -0.75 -0.53 -12.47
N LYS A 169 -1.12 0.75 -12.50
CA LYS A 169 -2.48 1.19 -12.85
C LYS A 169 -2.50 1.86 -14.23
N LYS A 170 -3.68 1.86 -14.83
CA LYS A 170 -3.88 2.43 -16.18
C LYS A 170 -3.39 3.87 -16.27
N SER A 171 -2.48 4.12 -17.20
CA SER A 171 -1.88 5.43 -17.51
C SER A 171 -1.10 6.07 -16.36
N ILE A 172 -0.75 5.30 -15.32
CA ILE A 172 0.05 5.75 -14.18
C ILE A 172 1.48 5.26 -14.34
N PRO A 173 2.51 6.11 -14.27
CA PRO A 173 3.90 5.69 -14.40
C PRO A 173 4.31 4.75 -13.27
N VAL A 174 5.23 3.83 -13.59
CA VAL A 174 5.86 2.95 -12.62
C VAL A 174 7.38 3.14 -12.65
N VAL A 175 7.96 3.28 -11.47
CA VAL A 175 9.43 3.30 -11.26
C VAL A 175 9.87 1.94 -10.76
N ILE A 176 10.86 1.35 -11.42
CA ILE A 176 11.50 0.09 -11.03
C ILE A 176 12.87 0.43 -10.46
N GLY A 177 13.05 0.20 -9.16
CA GLY A 177 14.28 0.55 -8.45
C GLY A 177 15.47 -0.33 -8.82
N GLU A 178 15.23 -1.63 -8.96
CA GLU A 178 16.23 -2.59 -9.41
C GLU A 178 15.66 -3.44 -10.54
N GLY A 179 16.19 -3.25 -11.74
CA GLY A 179 15.82 -4.04 -12.92
C GLY A 179 16.72 -5.27 -13.06
N ASP A 180 16.16 -6.35 -13.59
CA ASP A 180 16.89 -7.59 -13.91
C ASP A 180 16.27 -8.26 -15.14
N VAL A 181 17.12 -8.71 -16.05
CA VAL A 181 16.71 -9.38 -17.30
C VAL A 181 15.78 -10.58 -17.07
N ARG A 182 15.87 -11.20 -15.90
CA ARG A 182 15.04 -12.34 -15.52
C ARG A 182 13.57 -12.04 -15.34
N TYR A 183 13.21 -10.76 -15.06
CA TYR A 183 11.82 -10.39 -14.79
C TYR A 183 11.39 -9.02 -15.34
N ASN A 184 12.26 -8.21 -15.94
CA ASN A 184 11.90 -6.91 -16.50
C ASN A 184 10.77 -7.01 -17.52
N GLU A 185 10.79 -8.07 -18.35
CA GLU A 185 9.75 -8.32 -19.35
C GLU A 185 8.33 -8.38 -18.72
N VAL A 186 8.21 -8.90 -17.49
CA VAL A 186 6.93 -8.95 -16.77
C VAL A 186 6.41 -7.54 -16.51
N PHE A 187 7.28 -6.62 -16.08
CA PHE A 187 6.88 -5.23 -15.84
C PHE A 187 6.52 -4.50 -17.12
N GLU A 188 7.28 -4.73 -18.19
CA GLU A 188 7.04 -4.13 -19.50
C GLU A 188 5.70 -4.59 -20.09
N GLN A 189 5.39 -5.87 -20.02
CA GLN A 189 4.12 -6.43 -20.48
C GLN A 189 2.92 -5.86 -19.70
N VAL A 190 3.00 -5.84 -18.36
CA VAL A 190 1.92 -5.31 -17.53
C VAL A 190 1.76 -3.80 -17.73
N ALA A 191 2.86 -3.06 -17.85
CA ALA A 191 2.83 -1.62 -18.11
C ALA A 191 2.25 -1.31 -19.49
N ALA A 192 2.65 -2.04 -20.52
CA ALA A 192 2.10 -1.88 -21.88
C ALA A 192 0.58 -2.13 -21.89
N ALA A 193 0.11 -3.20 -21.25
CA ALA A 193 -1.32 -3.50 -21.13
C ALA A 193 -2.10 -2.39 -20.42
N ASN A 194 -1.45 -1.70 -19.46
CA ASN A 194 -2.02 -0.56 -18.73
C ASN A 194 -1.74 0.81 -19.39
N LYS A 195 -1.05 0.87 -20.51
CA LYS A 195 -0.59 2.13 -21.14
C LYS A 195 0.22 2.98 -20.17
N SER A 196 0.98 2.35 -19.31
CA SER A 196 1.84 2.96 -18.29
C SER A 196 3.26 3.11 -18.82
N LYS A 197 3.95 4.17 -18.39
CA LYS A 197 5.38 4.36 -18.66
C LYS A 197 6.19 3.64 -17.60
N VAL A 198 7.14 2.80 -18.01
CA VAL A 198 8.16 2.23 -17.12
C VAL A 198 9.36 3.17 -17.07
N ILE A 199 9.92 3.35 -15.87
CA ILE A 199 11.11 4.14 -15.58
C ILE A 199 12.03 3.24 -14.74
N TYR A 200 13.24 2.98 -15.25
CA TYR A 200 14.28 2.22 -14.54
C TYR A 200 15.26 3.16 -13.87
#